data_2edef914f5af3fb53c09b00472dc40fa
#
_entry.id   2edef914f5af3fb53c09b00472dc40fa
#
_cell.length_a   1.000
_cell.length_b   1.000
_cell.length_c   1.000
_cell.angle_alpha   90.00
_cell.angle_beta   90.00
_cell.angle_gamma   90.00
#
_symmetry.space_group_name_H-M   'P 1'
#
loop_
_entity.id
_entity.type
_entity.pdbx_description
1 polymer ?
#
loop_
_entity_poly.entity_id
_entity_poly.type
_entity_poly.pdbx_seq_one_letter_code
_entity_poly.pdbx_strand_id
1 'polypeptide(L)'
;MENLPVWAYRLSVAIEAAAVLAFALSGLLAAARKQLDAVGVFTVTFLAAFGGGTLRDLLLDQRPFFWVEHVHWLWLLMGLCVAAMAFMRHRHFEPTERAMQWPDALGLGLFAAAGVSKALHTGSPALVAVLMGVVTGVFGGVLRDVVCNEIPRAFQDHQPYAVCAFIGGWAYVGWWHWTGSAAQAMMVCVAVTFGLRALALWRNWVLPAWKA
;
A
#
# COMPACT_ATOMS: atom_id res chain seq x y z
N MET A 1 -14.53 4.03 -17.15
CA MET A 1 -14.49 2.61 -16.69
C MET A 1 -15.47 1.69 -17.44
N GLU A 2 -16.18 2.18 -18.45
CA GLU A 2 -17.30 1.46 -19.10
C GLU A 2 -16.91 0.28 -20.02
N ASN A 3 -15.63 0.04 -20.29
CA ASN A 3 -15.20 -1.00 -21.24
C ASN A 3 -14.37 -2.14 -20.64
N LEU A 4 -14.24 -2.21 -19.31
CA LEU A 4 -13.57 -3.36 -18.70
C LEU A 4 -14.59 -4.52 -18.52
N PRO A 5 -14.19 -5.77 -18.83
CA PRO A 5 -15.03 -6.90 -18.48
C PRO A 5 -15.29 -6.94 -16.96
N VAL A 6 -16.49 -7.29 -16.56
CA VAL A 6 -16.97 -7.25 -15.16
C VAL A 6 -16.00 -7.93 -14.18
N TRP A 7 -15.36 -9.02 -14.60
CA TRP A 7 -14.39 -9.74 -13.78
C TRP A 7 -13.09 -8.92 -13.55
N ALA A 8 -12.63 -8.14 -14.54
CA ALA A 8 -11.43 -7.32 -14.40
C ALA A 8 -11.67 -6.13 -13.45
N TYR A 9 -12.86 -5.53 -13.51
CA TYR A 9 -13.28 -4.52 -12.53
C TYR A 9 -13.35 -5.12 -11.12
N ARG A 10 -13.97 -6.28 -10.95
CA ARG A 10 -14.02 -6.96 -9.64
C ARG A 10 -12.64 -7.29 -9.09
N LEU A 11 -11.70 -7.68 -9.95
CA LEU A 11 -10.32 -7.95 -9.55
C LEU A 11 -9.62 -6.67 -9.06
N SER A 12 -9.78 -5.54 -9.76
CA SER A 12 -9.17 -4.28 -9.32
C SER A 12 -9.71 -3.82 -7.97
N VAL A 13 -11.02 -3.93 -7.75
CA VAL A 13 -11.64 -3.64 -6.45
C VAL A 13 -11.14 -4.60 -5.36
N ALA A 14 -11.00 -5.88 -5.66
CA ALA A 14 -10.49 -6.86 -4.70
C ALA A 14 -9.02 -6.60 -4.32
N ILE A 15 -8.18 -6.22 -5.30
CA ILE A 15 -6.78 -5.85 -5.05
C ILE A 15 -6.71 -4.59 -4.19
N GLU A 16 -7.51 -3.57 -4.49
CA GLU A 16 -7.55 -2.33 -3.70
C GLU A 16 -8.03 -2.60 -2.26
N ALA A 17 -9.06 -3.43 -2.11
CA ALA A 17 -9.56 -3.88 -0.82
C ALA A 17 -8.49 -4.64 -0.01
N ALA A 18 -7.80 -5.58 -0.64
CA ALA A 18 -6.72 -6.33 -0.01
C ALA A 18 -5.54 -5.41 0.40
N ALA A 19 -5.24 -4.39 -0.41
CA ALA A 19 -4.23 -3.38 -0.10
C ALA A 19 -4.63 -2.55 1.14
N VAL A 20 -5.88 -2.09 1.20
CA VAL A 20 -6.43 -1.37 2.36
C VAL A 20 -6.31 -2.22 3.63
N LEU A 21 -6.68 -3.50 3.59
CA LEU A 21 -6.58 -4.39 4.74
C LEU A 21 -5.12 -4.64 5.16
N ALA A 22 -4.23 -4.83 4.21
CA ALA A 22 -2.81 -5.03 4.49
C ALA A 22 -2.19 -3.81 5.17
N PHE A 23 -2.45 -2.61 4.65
CA PHE A 23 -1.97 -1.38 5.27
C PHE A 23 -2.70 -1.02 6.56
N ALA A 24 -3.99 -1.34 6.70
CA ALA A 24 -4.71 -1.21 7.95
C ALA A 24 -4.05 -2.06 9.06
N LEU A 25 -3.71 -3.32 8.74
CA LEU A 25 -3.00 -4.18 9.68
C LEU A 25 -1.62 -3.61 10.04
N SER A 26 -0.86 -3.12 9.05
CA SER A 26 0.42 -2.45 9.28
C SER A 26 0.26 -1.21 10.18
N GLY A 27 -0.75 -0.37 9.94
CA GLY A 27 -1.07 0.80 10.74
C GLY A 27 -1.46 0.46 12.19
N LEU A 28 -2.31 -0.56 12.36
CA LEU A 28 -2.69 -1.07 13.70
C LEU A 28 -1.48 -1.56 14.50
N LEU A 29 -0.60 -2.31 13.87
CA LEU A 29 0.62 -2.81 14.53
C LEU A 29 1.57 -1.66 14.89
N ALA A 30 1.68 -0.64 14.03
CA ALA A 30 2.46 0.56 14.34
C ALA A 30 1.87 1.35 15.52
N ALA A 31 0.56 1.58 15.51
CA ALA A 31 -0.14 2.29 16.57
C ALA A 31 -0.05 1.55 17.91
N ALA A 32 -0.20 0.21 17.90
CA ALA A 32 -0.04 -0.63 19.09
C ALA A 32 1.39 -0.55 19.67
N ARG A 33 2.40 -0.59 18.79
CA ARG A 33 3.80 -0.45 19.21
C ARG A 33 4.09 0.91 19.86
N LYS A 34 3.42 1.97 19.40
CA LYS A 34 3.52 3.32 19.96
C LYS A 34 2.59 3.56 21.15
N GLN A 35 1.80 2.54 21.53
CA GLN A 35 0.84 2.62 22.66
C GLN A 35 -0.11 3.82 22.53
N LEU A 36 -0.57 4.11 21.31
CA LEU A 36 -1.46 5.23 21.03
C LEU A 36 -2.86 4.97 21.64
N ASP A 37 -3.56 6.05 21.94
CA ASP A 37 -4.97 6.00 22.35
C ASP A 37 -5.89 5.64 21.17
N ALA A 38 -7.19 5.54 21.41
CA ALA A 38 -8.17 5.14 20.40
C ALA A 38 -8.18 6.09 19.20
N VAL A 39 -7.99 7.39 19.39
CA VAL A 39 -7.96 8.38 18.32
C VAL A 39 -6.68 8.21 17.50
N GLY A 40 -5.54 8.05 18.16
CA GLY A 40 -4.26 7.78 17.52
C GLY A 40 -4.25 6.49 16.71
N VAL A 41 -4.80 5.39 17.27
CA VAL A 41 -4.94 4.10 16.57
C VAL A 41 -5.77 4.27 15.31
N PHE A 42 -6.93 4.92 15.37
CA PHE A 42 -7.76 5.15 14.19
C PHE A 42 -7.06 6.04 13.17
N THR A 43 -6.46 7.15 13.60
CA THR A 43 -5.80 8.11 12.70
C THR A 43 -4.62 7.46 11.95
N VAL A 44 -3.73 6.77 12.66
CA VAL A 44 -2.56 6.11 12.06
C VAL A 44 -3.00 5.01 11.10
N THR A 45 -4.01 4.22 11.49
CA THR A 45 -4.53 3.14 10.66
C THR A 45 -5.23 3.68 9.40
N PHE A 46 -6.02 4.75 9.54
CA PHE A 46 -6.68 5.43 8.43
C PHE A 46 -5.67 5.99 7.43
N LEU A 47 -4.66 6.71 7.90
CA LEU A 47 -3.63 7.29 7.03
C LEU A 47 -2.80 6.21 6.32
N ALA A 48 -2.47 5.13 7.02
CA ALA A 48 -1.79 4.00 6.40
C ALA A 48 -2.63 3.36 5.29
N ALA A 49 -3.91 3.09 5.58
CA ALA A 49 -4.80 2.34 4.68
C ALA A 49 -5.30 3.16 3.48
N PHE A 50 -5.59 4.44 3.68
CA PHE A 50 -6.23 5.27 2.63
C PHE A 50 -5.34 6.39 2.11
N GLY A 51 -4.26 6.76 2.81
CA GLY A 51 -3.44 7.91 2.47
C GLY A 51 -2.80 7.85 1.08
N GLY A 52 -2.22 6.70 0.73
CA GLY A 52 -1.60 6.49 -0.60
C GLY A 52 -2.62 6.56 -1.75
N GLY A 53 -3.78 5.91 -1.58
CA GLY A 53 -4.87 5.95 -2.54
C GLY A 53 -5.48 7.34 -2.68
N THR A 54 -5.64 8.07 -1.58
CA THR A 54 -6.14 9.45 -1.58
C THR A 54 -5.19 10.38 -2.32
N LEU A 55 -3.88 10.26 -2.08
CA LEU A 55 -2.89 11.07 -2.80
C LEU A 55 -2.89 10.76 -4.30
N ARG A 56 -2.95 9.46 -4.67
CA ARG A 56 -3.10 9.05 -6.07
C ARG A 56 -4.32 9.70 -6.72
N ASP A 57 -5.48 9.57 -6.08
CA ASP A 57 -6.74 10.05 -6.62
C ASP A 57 -6.76 11.59 -6.73
N LEU A 58 -6.09 12.27 -5.79
CA LEU A 58 -5.89 13.72 -5.86
C LEU A 58 -5.01 14.13 -7.05
N LEU A 59 -3.88 13.42 -7.26
CA LEU A 59 -2.94 13.72 -8.36
C LEU A 59 -3.51 13.39 -9.74
N LEU A 60 -4.40 12.39 -9.82
CA LEU A 60 -5.08 12.01 -11.05
C LEU A 60 -6.43 12.72 -11.25
N ASP A 61 -6.79 13.66 -10.36
CA ASP A 61 -8.09 14.36 -10.35
C ASP A 61 -9.29 13.40 -10.40
N GLN A 62 -9.19 12.30 -9.66
CA GLN A 62 -10.24 11.28 -9.59
C GLN A 62 -11.10 11.48 -8.34
N ARG A 63 -12.36 11.84 -8.55
CA ARG A 63 -13.35 12.06 -7.47
C ARG A 63 -14.66 11.33 -7.78
N PRO A 64 -15.36 10.84 -6.75
CA PRO A 64 -15.02 10.82 -5.32
C PRO A 64 -13.85 9.88 -5.01
N PHE A 65 -13.16 10.09 -3.87
CA PHE A 65 -12.11 9.17 -3.41
C PHE A 65 -12.70 7.79 -3.08
N PHE A 66 -11.92 6.75 -3.25
CA PHE A 66 -12.33 5.36 -3.03
C PHE A 66 -13.09 5.15 -1.70
N TRP A 67 -12.58 5.66 -0.60
CA TRP A 67 -13.20 5.49 0.72
C TRP A 67 -14.45 6.36 0.93
N VAL A 68 -14.61 7.44 0.15
CA VAL A 68 -15.84 8.26 0.13
C VAL A 68 -16.95 7.56 -0.64
N GLU A 69 -16.62 6.95 -1.78
CA GLU A 69 -17.56 6.18 -2.59
C GLU A 69 -18.00 4.90 -1.89
N HIS A 70 -17.09 4.29 -1.14
CA HIS A 70 -17.30 2.99 -0.49
C HIS A 70 -17.24 3.11 1.05
N VAL A 71 -18.17 3.84 1.64
CA VAL A 71 -18.23 4.15 3.08
C VAL A 71 -18.16 2.89 3.98
N HIS A 72 -18.60 1.74 3.48
CA HIS A 72 -18.48 0.47 4.23
C HIS A 72 -17.04 0.11 4.60
N TRP A 73 -16.02 0.57 3.86
CA TRP A 73 -14.61 0.39 4.22
C TRP A 73 -14.21 1.18 5.47
N LEU A 74 -14.83 2.35 5.68
CA LEU A 74 -14.61 3.12 6.91
C LEU A 74 -15.19 2.40 8.12
N TRP A 75 -16.39 1.87 8.00
CA TRP A 75 -17.00 1.06 9.07
C TRP A 75 -16.18 -0.19 9.37
N LEU A 76 -15.69 -0.87 8.34
CA LEU A 76 -14.81 -2.02 8.50
C LEU A 76 -13.52 -1.62 9.24
N LEU A 77 -12.88 -0.52 8.85
CA LEU A 77 -11.68 -0.01 9.51
C LEU A 77 -11.93 0.32 10.98
N MET A 78 -13.03 1.02 11.27
CA MET A 78 -13.42 1.34 12.65
C MET A 78 -13.63 0.07 13.47
N GLY A 79 -14.39 -0.89 12.96
CA GLY A 79 -14.61 -2.18 13.61
C GLY A 79 -13.30 -2.95 13.84
N LEU A 80 -12.40 -2.93 12.87
CA LEU A 80 -11.07 -3.55 12.98
C LEU A 80 -10.21 -2.87 14.06
N CYS A 81 -10.23 -1.53 14.15
CA CYS A 81 -9.53 -0.79 15.18
C CYS A 81 -10.06 -1.15 16.60
N VAL A 82 -11.38 -1.17 16.78
CA VAL A 82 -12.01 -1.52 18.07
C VAL A 82 -11.66 -2.97 18.45
N ALA A 83 -11.81 -3.90 17.52
CA ALA A 83 -11.48 -5.31 17.75
C ALA A 83 -10.00 -5.51 18.10
N ALA A 84 -9.10 -4.85 17.35
CA ALA A 84 -7.66 -4.93 17.61
C ALA A 84 -7.28 -4.35 18.98
N MET A 85 -7.83 -3.19 19.35
CA MET A 85 -7.57 -2.60 20.66
C MET A 85 -8.05 -3.51 21.81
N ALA A 86 -9.25 -4.09 21.68
CA ALA A 86 -9.79 -5.01 22.67
C ALA A 86 -8.90 -6.27 22.80
N PHE A 87 -8.52 -6.86 21.66
CA PHE A 87 -7.68 -8.07 21.63
C PHE A 87 -6.27 -7.81 22.18
N MET A 88 -5.62 -6.74 21.71
CA MET A 88 -4.24 -6.41 22.10
C MET A 88 -4.15 -6.05 23.58
N ARG A 89 -5.12 -5.29 24.09
CA ARG A 89 -5.21 -4.95 25.52
C ARG A 89 -5.36 -6.19 26.39
N HIS A 90 -6.20 -7.15 25.95
CA HIS A 90 -6.44 -8.39 26.71
C HIS A 90 -5.23 -9.32 26.73
N ARG A 91 -4.45 -9.35 25.65
CA ARG A 91 -3.33 -10.26 25.46
C ARG A 91 -1.95 -9.68 25.82
N HIS A 92 -1.84 -8.41 26.20
CA HIS A 92 -0.56 -7.72 26.39
C HIS A 92 0.39 -7.92 25.19
N PHE A 93 -0.20 -7.81 23.99
CA PHE A 93 0.50 -8.09 22.73
C PHE A 93 1.37 -6.89 22.33
N GLU A 94 2.69 -7.08 22.32
CA GLU A 94 3.65 -6.10 21.82
C GLU A 94 4.13 -6.53 20.42
N PRO A 95 3.65 -5.88 19.35
CA PRO A 95 4.03 -6.23 17.99
C PRO A 95 5.49 -5.91 17.74
N THR A 96 6.19 -6.86 17.13
CA THR A 96 7.56 -6.65 16.67
C THR A 96 7.55 -5.80 15.40
N GLU A 97 8.65 -5.12 15.15
CA GLU A 97 8.85 -4.34 13.91
C GLU A 97 8.71 -5.22 12.66
N ARG A 98 9.25 -6.43 12.70
CA ARG A 98 9.11 -7.39 11.60
C ARG A 98 7.66 -7.79 11.32
N ALA A 99 6.82 -7.90 12.36
CA ALA A 99 5.41 -8.24 12.19
C ALA A 99 4.66 -7.18 11.37
N MET A 100 5.06 -5.89 11.46
CA MET A 100 4.49 -4.80 10.69
C MET A 100 5.00 -4.77 9.25
N GLN A 101 6.24 -5.18 9.01
CA GLN A 101 6.87 -5.11 7.68
C GLN A 101 6.25 -6.06 6.65
N TRP A 102 5.70 -7.21 7.07
CA TRP A 102 5.10 -8.17 6.15
C TRP A 102 3.77 -7.71 5.54
N PRO A 103 2.78 -7.25 6.34
CA PRO A 103 1.58 -6.63 5.78
C PRO A 103 1.90 -5.40 4.93
N ASP A 104 2.85 -4.59 5.36
CA ASP A 104 3.33 -3.41 4.62
C ASP A 104 3.91 -3.80 3.25
N ALA A 105 4.72 -4.86 3.18
CA ALA A 105 5.28 -5.36 1.92
C ALA A 105 4.20 -5.87 0.96
N LEU A 106 3.18 -6.57 1.49
CA LEU A 106 2.03 -7.02 0.70
C LEU A 106 1.22 -5.83 0.18
N GLY A 107 0.91 -4.88 1.07
CA GLY A 107 0.20 -3.66 0.72
C GLY A 107 0.93 -2.82 -0.34
N LEU A 108 2.27 -2.75 -0.25
CA LEU A 108 3.12 -2.08 -1.24
C LEU A 108 2.89 -2.64 -2.65
N GLY A 109 2.90 -3.98 -2.80
CA GLY A 109 2.69 -4.63 -4.09
C GLY A 109 1.29 -4.42 -4.64
N LEU A 110 0.28 -4.57 -3.78
CA LEU A 110 -1.12 -4.41 -4.15
C LEU A 110 -1.44 -2.96 -4.57
N PHE A 111 -1.03 -1.97 -3.78
CA PHE A 111 -1.24 -0.56 -4.13
C PHE A 111 -0.38 -0.09 -5.29
N ALA A 112 0.83 -0.61 -5.47
CA ALA A 112 1.62 -0.33 -6.66
C ALA A 112 0.87 -0.78 -7.93
N ALA A 113 0.33 -2.00 -7.93
CA ALA A 113 -0.45 -2.51 -9.05
C ALA A 113 -1.73 -1.69 -9.31
N ALA A 114 -2.48 -1.36 -8.25
CA ALA A 114 -3.68 -0.53 -8.34
C ALA A 114 -3.37 0.88 -8.87
N GLY A 115 -2.27 1.48 -8.40
CA GLY A 115 -1.83 2.81 -8.81
C GLY A 115 -1.44 2.88 -10.28
N VAL A 116 -0.61 1.93 -10.76
CA VAL A 116 -0.23 1.81 -12.18
C VAL A 116 -1.46 1.61 -13.05
N SER A 117 -2.32 0.66 -12.68
CA SER A 117 -3.53 0.34 -13.41
C SER A 117 -4.42 1.57 -13.56
N LYS A 118 -4.72 2.26 -12.46
CA LYS A 118 -5.60 3.43 -12.46
C LYS A 118 -5.02 4.58 -13.30
N ALA A 119 -3.73 4.87 -13.18
CA ALA A 119 -3.07 5.91 -13.94
C ALA A 119 -3.05 5.62 -15.46
N LEU A 120 -2.81 4.37 -15.87
CA LEU A 120 -2.91 4.00 -17.28
C LEU A 120 -4.34 4.15 -17.84
N HIS A 121 -5.35 3.81 -17.03
CA HIS A 121 -6.76 3.97 -17.42
C HIS A 121 -7.18 5.45 -17.55
N THR A 122 -6.51 6.36 -16.85
CA THR A 122 -6.71 7.83 -17.02
C THR A 122 -5.89 8.41 -18.17
N GLY A 123 -5.22 7.58 -18.96
CA GLY A 123 -4.42 8.01 -20.11
C GLY A 123 -3.03 8.55 -19.77
N SER A 124 -2.54 8.31 -18.55
CA SER A 124 -1.19 8.74 -18.16
C SER A 124 -0.11 8.00 -18.94
N PRO A 125 1.01 8.66 -19.33
CA PRO A 125 2.17 7.99 -19.90
C PRO A 125 2.74 6.92 -18.97
N ALA A 126 3.37 5.88 -19.54
CA ALA A 126 3.86 4.71 -18.79
C ALA A 126 4.74 5.06 -17.59
N LEU A 127 5.69 5.97 -17.74
CA LEU A 127 6.55 6.41 -16.64
C LEU A 127 5.74 7.09 -15.51
N VAL A 128 4.78 7.94 -15.87
CA VAL A 128 3.91 8.62 -14.91
C VAL A 128 3.05 7.57 -14.18
N ALA A 129 2.50 6.59 -14.90
CA ALA A 129 1.72 5.52 -14.31
C ALA A 129 2.55 4.68 -13.31
N VAL A 130 3.79 4.33 -13.67
CA VAL A 130 4.72 3.65 -12.76
C VAL A 130 4.98 4.49 -11.50
N LEU A 131 5.24 5.80 -11.65
CA LEU A 131 5.43 6.69 -10.52
C LEU A 131 4.16 6.82 -9.66
N MET A 132 2.97 6.84 -10.26
CA MET A 132 1.70 6.79 -9.50
C MET A 132 1.55 5.50 -8.72
N GLY A 133 2.00 4.36 -9.26
CA GLY A 133 2.09 3.11 -8.54
C GLY A 133 3.01 3.21 -7.31
N VAL A 134 4.21 3.77 -7.49
CA VAL A 134 5.16 4.00 -6.39
C VAL A 134 4.53 4.92 -5.33
N VAL A 135 3.98 6.06 -5.72
CA VAL A 135 3.33 7.01 -4.79
C VAL A 135 2.23 6.32 -4.02
N THR A 136 1.34 5.58 -4.71
CA THR A 136 0.21 4.90 -4.06
C THR A 136 0.68 3.88 -3.04
N GLY A 137 1.67 3.08 -3.37
CA GLY A 137 2.18 2.01 -2.50
C GLY A 137 3.03 2.52 -1.33
N VAL A 138 3.78 3.61 -1.52
CA VAL A 138 4.73 4.11 -0.52
C VAL A 138 4.09 5.08 0.47
N PHE A 139 3.19 5.95 0.00
CA PHE A 139 2.74 7.11 0.78
C PHE A 139 1.91 6.75 2.01
N GLY A 140 1.15 5.65 1.98
CA GLY A 140 0.43 5.17 3.17
C GLY A 140 1.38 4.87 4.34
N GLY A 141 2.48 4.16 4.07
CA GLY A 141 3.54 3.89 5.03
C GLY A 141 4.28 5.14 5.48
N VAL A 142 4.54 6.07 4.56
CA VAL A 142 5.18 7.36 4.88
C VAL A 142 4.32 8.18 5.84
N LEU A 143 3.03 8.34 5.57
CA LEU A 143 2.11 9.07 6.47
C LEU A 143 2.01 8.41 7.84
N ARG A 144 1.91 7.08 7.89
CA ARG A 144 1.93 6.31 9.14
C ARG A 144 3.16 6.64 9.97
N ASP A 145 4.35 6.52 9.37
CA ASP A 145 5.62 6.69 10.08
C ASP A 145 5.80 8.14 10.56
N VAL A 146 5.47 9.14 9.72
CA VAL A 146 5.52 10.56 10.07
C VAL A 146 4.62 10.88 11.27
N VAL A 147 3.36 10.38 11.27
CA VAL A 147 2.44 10.62 12.39
C VAL A 147 2.86 9.87 13.65
N CYS A 148 3.55 8.73 13.50
CA CYS A 148 4.18 8.01 14.61
C CYS A 148 5.48 8.68 15.10
N ASN A 149 5.87 9.85 14.56
CA ASN A 149 7.12 10.54 14.84
C ASN A 149 8.36 9.67 14.58
N GLU A 150 8.32 8.93 13.48
CA GLU A 150 9.44 8.13 12.97
C GLU A 150 9.87 8.64 11.60
N ILE A 151 11.15 8.54 11.28
CA ILE A 151 11.61 8.79 9.91
C ILE A 151 11.05 7.66 9.04
N PRO A 152 10.34 7.99 7.94
CA PRO A 152 9.75 6.95 7.10
C PRO A 152 10.77 5.93 6.63
N ARG A 153 10.44 4.66 6.78
CA ARG A 153 11.32 3.54 6.41
C ARG A 153 11.68 3.55 4.94
N ALA A 154 10.81 4.07 4.09
CA ALA A 154 11.10 4.26 2.68
C ALA A 154 12.39 5.07 2.42
N PHE A 155 12.87 5.84 3.41
CA PHE A 155 14.00 6.75 3.28
C PHE A 155 15.19 6.38 4.17
N GLN A 156 14.98 5.70 5.29
CA GLN A 156 16.00 5.50 6.32
C GLN A 156 16.59 4.10 6.38
N ASP A 157 15.81 3.06 6.16
CA ASP A 157 16.25 1.66 6.37
C ASP A 157 17.32 1.19 5.36
N HIS A 158 17.62 2.01 4.36
CA HIS A 158 18.49 1.64 3.21
C HIS A 158 18.05 0.34 2.53
N GLN A 159 16.90 -0.22 2.91
CA GLN A 159 16.34 -1.39 2.26
C GLN A 159 15.56 -0.96 1.01
N PRO A 160 15.64 -1.73 -0.09
CA PRO A 160 14.87 -1.42 -1.28
C PRO A 160 13.38 -1.48 -0.97
N TYR A 161 12.71 -0.33 -0.99
CA TYR A 161 11.27 -0.17 -0.73
C TYR A 161 10.56 0.40 -1.97
N ALA A 162 10.73 1.68 -2.24
CA ALA A 162 10.18 2.34 -3.43
C ALA A 162 10.72 1.72 -4.74
N VAL A 163 11.98 1.26 -4.73
CA VAL A 163 12.61 0.56 -5.85
C VAL A 163 11.87 -0.73 -6.21
N CYS A 164 11.38 -1.49 -5.22
CA CYS A 164 10.59 -2.69 -5.47
C CYS A 164 9.27 -2.35 -6.20
N ALA A 165 8.57 -1.30 -5.74
CA ALA A 165 7.35 -0.83 -6.40
C ALA A 165 7.61 -0.30 -7.81
N PHE A 166 8.73 0.39 -8.01
CA PHE A 166 9.15 0.89 -9.32
C PHE A 166 9.41 -0.23 -10.32
N ILE A 167 10.18 -1.26 -9.91
CA ILE A 167 10.45 -2.45 -10.74
C ILE A 167 9.14 -3.19 -11.04
N GLY A 168 8.29 -3.39 -10.02
CA GLY A 168 6.99 -4.03 -10.21
C GLY A 168 6.06 -3.24 -11.14
N GLY A 169 6.10 -1.90 -11.07
CA GLY A 169 5.36 -1.04 -11.98
C GLY A 169 5.80 -1.20 -13.44
N TRP A 170 7.10 -1.30 -13.69
CA TRP A 170 7.61 -1.60 -15.04
C TRP A 170 7.29 -3.02 -15.50
N ALA A 171 7.29 -3.99 -14.57
CA ALA A 171 6.83 -5.34 -14.90
C ALA A 171 5.33 -5.36 -15.29
N TYR A 172 4.49 -4.53 -14.64
CA TYR A 172 3.11 -4.30 -15.06
C TYR A 172 3.04 -3.82 -16.51
N VAL A 173 3.75 -2.72 -16.82
CA VAL A 173 3.70 -2.08 -18.14
C VAL A 173 4.19 -3.05 -19.22
N GLY A 174 5.32 -3.73 -19.00
CA GLY A 174 5.86 -4.71 -19.94
C GLY A 174 4.90 -5.88 -20.20
N TRP A 175 4.32 -6.44 -19.15
CA TRP A 175 3.36 -7.54 -19.29
C TRP A 175 2.08 -7.13 -19.98
N TRP A 176 1.56 -5.95 -19.67
CA TRP A 176 0.38 -5.41 -20.31
C TRP A 176 0.59 -5.17 -21.80
N HIS A 177 1.75 -4.62 -22.21
CA HIS A 177 2.10 -4.47 -23.62
C HIS A 177 2.20 -5.80 -24.37
N TRP A 178 2.68 -6.86 -23.68
CA TRP A 178 2.85 -8.17 -24.30
C TRP A 178 1.54 -8.94 -24.43
N THR A 179 0.69 -8.92 -23.38
CA THR A 179 -0.50 -9.79 -23.30
C THR A 179 -1.82 -9.07 -23.55
N GLY A 180 -1.85 -7.74 -23.43
CA GLY A 180 -3.07 -6.94 -23.44
C GLY A 180 -3.96 -7.13 -22.19
N SER A 181 -3.56 -7.98 -21.22
CA SER A 181 -4.35 -8.33 -20.06
C SER A 181 -3.94 -7.51 -18.82
N ALA A 182 -4.76 -6.51 -18.47
CA ALA A 182 -4.54 -5.70 -17.27
C ALA A 182 -4.55 -6.54 -15.98
N ALA A 183 -5.40 -7.56 -15.90
CA ALA A 183 -5.50 -8.43 -14.73
C ALA A 183 -4.22 -9.24 -14.50
N GLN A 184 -3.66 -9.83 -15.57
CA GLN A 184 -2.39 -10.55 -15.46
C GLN A 184 -1.25 -9.59 -15.11
N ALA A 185 -1.22 -8.39 -15.71
CA ALA A 185 -0.23 -7.37 -15.41
C ALA A 185 -0.29 -6.93 -13.94
N MET A 186 -1.49 -6.79 -13.35
CA MET A 186 -1.66 -6.51 -11.92
C MET A 186 -1.04 -7.62 -11.06
N MET A 187 -1.33 -8.88 -11.36
CA MET A 187 -0.78 -10.02 -10.62
C MET A 187 0.74 -10.09 -10.72
N VAL A 188 1.30 -9.83 -11.89
CA VAL A 188 2.75 -9.77 -12.11
C VAL A 188 3.37 -8.64 -11.28
N CYS A 189 2.76 -7.45 -11.30
CA CYS A 189 3.22 -6.31 -10.49
C CYS A 189 3.25 -6.66 -9.00
N VAL A 190 2.15 -7.23 -8.48
CA VAL A 190 2.07 -7.66 -7.07
C VAL A 190 3.15 -8.70 -6.76
N ALA A 191 3.27 -9.73 -7.59
CA ALA A 191 4.24 -10.81 -7.37
C ALA A 191 5.70 -10.30 -7.37
N VAL A 192 6.05 -9.43 -8.34
CA VAL A 192 7.39 -8.86 -8.45
C VAL A 192 7.68 -7.93 -7.27
N THR A 193 6.77 -6.98 -6.98
CA THR A 193 6.97 -6.01 -5.89
C THR A 193 7.07 -6.69 -4.53
N PHE A 194 6.08 -7.55 -4.22
CA PHE A 194 6.07 -8.29 -2.95
C PHE A 194 7.26 -9.25 -2.86
N GLY A 195 7.56 -9.99 -3.92
CA GLY A 195 8.68 -10.94 -3.96
C GLY A 195 10.03 -10.27 -3.73
N LEU A 196 10.29 -9.14 -4.40
CA LEU A 196 11.51 -8.36 -4.20
C LEU A 196 11.59 -7.80 -2.77
N ARG A 197 10.48 -7.27 -2.25
CA ARG A 197 10.45 -6.74 -0.89
C ARG A 197 10.61 -7.83 0.16
N ALA A 198 9.95 -8.97 0.01
CA ALA A 198 10.08 -10.13 0.88
C ALA A 198 11.53 -10.67 0.88
N LEU A 199 12.16 -10.75 -0.29
CA LEU A 199 13.55 -11.15 -0.42
C LEU A 199 14.50 -10.16 0.26
N ALA A 200 14.24 -8.85 0.09
CA ALA A 200 15.02 -7.79 0.74
C ALA A 200 14.92 -7.88 2.27
N LEU A 201 13.72 -8.12 2.80
CA LEU A 201 13.48 -8.31 4.23
C LEU A 201 14.17 -9.58 4.76
N TRP A 202 14.08 -10.67 4.01
CA TRP A 202 14.66 -11.95 4.43
C TRP A 202 16.19 -11.91 4.44
N ARG A 203 16.79 -11.32 3.39
CA ARG A 203 18.26 -11.22 3.25
C ARG A 203 18.87 -9.99 3.91
N ASN A 204 18.06 -9.12 4.52
CA ASN A 204 18.48 -7.82 5.05
C ASN A 204 19.28 -7.01 4.00
N TRP A 205 18.75 -6.94 2.78
CA TRP A 205 19.40 -6.23 1.68
C TRP A 205 19.42 -4.73 1.96
N VAL A 206 20.61 -4.14 1.84
CA VAL A 206 20.87 -2.72 2.15
C VAL A 206 21.36 -2.04 0.87
N LEU A 207 20.72 -0.94 0.51
CA LEU A 207 21.19 -0.05 -0.56
C LEU A 207 22.37 0.79 -0.05
N PRO A 208 23.34 1.15 -0.92
CA PRO A 208 24.45 2.00 -0.50
C PRO A 208 23.91 3.37 -0.04
N ALA A 209 24.31 3.77 1.18
CA ALA A 209 24.02 5.10 1.67
C ALA A 209 24.85 6.15 0.92
N TRP A 210 24.30 7.36 0.75
CA TRP A 210 25.06 8.50 0.30
C TRP A 210 26.12 8.82 1.37
N LYS A 211 27.37 8.51 1.07
CA LYS A 211 28.50 8.93 1.91
C LYS A 211 29.01 10.26 1.37
N ALA A 212 28.97 11.29 2.22
CA ALA A 212 29.68 12.55 1.96
C ALA A 212 31.18 12.36 2.15
#